data_7670234868a7631a27b7db3cefff30a5
#
_entry.id   7670234868a7631a27b7db3cefff30a5
#
_cell.length_a   1.000
_cell.length_b   1.000
_cell.length_c   1.000
_cell.angle_alpha   90.00
_cell.angle_beta   90.00
_cell.angle_gamma   90.00
#
_symmetry.space_group_name_H-M   'P 1'
#
loop_
_entity.id
_entity.type
_entity.pdbx_description
1 polymer ?
#
loop_
_entity_poly.entity_id
_entity_poly.type
_entity_poly.pdbx_seq_one_letter_code
_entity_poly.pdbx_strand_id
1 'polypeptide(L)'
;MPRRSAGILPYRRSKGELQVLLVHPGGPLWRNRDIGAWSVAKGEYDSSEEPEAAARREFTEETGWRVENPMLGLAEIRQAGGKYLNIYATEAEFDPATFVSNSFEMEWPPRSGRVQSFPEIDRVEWFGMHEAREKILPSQLDLLDQVQQLVNKLED
;
A
#
# COMPACT_ATOMS: atom_id res chain seq x y z
N MET A 1 16.06 15.71 7.94
CA MET A 1 15.46 14.48 8.47
C MET A 1 14.89 13.64 7.34
N PRO A 2 15.23 12.37 7.26
CA PRO A 2 14.64 11.52 6.24
C PRO A 2 13.13 11.37 6.48
N ARG A 3 12.38 11.34 5.40
CA ARG A 3 10.94 11.10 5.47
C ARG A 3 10.70 9.63 5.69
N ARG A 4 9.74 9.32 6.56
CA ARG A 4 9.34 7.95 6.86
C ARG A 4 7.88 7.76 6.58
N SER A 5 7.56 6.63 5.93
CA SER A 5 6.19 6.21 5.70
C SER A 5 6.00 4.84 6.33
N ALA A 6 4.79 4.56 6.75
CA ALA A 6 4.41 3.25 7.27
C ALA A 6 3.12 2.79 6.60
N GLY A 7 2.98 1.49 6.45
CA GLY A 7 1.80 0.93 5.81
C GLY A 7 1.66 -0.55 6.05
N ILE A 8 0.65 -1.12 5.43
CA ILE A 8 0.30 -2.52 5.61
C ILE A 8 0.19 -3.22 4.27
N LEU A 9 0.75 -4.42 4.20
CA LEU A 9 0.62 -5.31 3.04
C LEU A 9 -0.20 -6.52 3.49
N PRO A 10 -1.50 -6.55 3.20
CA PRO A 10 -2.31 -7.73 3.48
C PRO A 10 -1.96 -8.86 2.51
N TYR A 11 -2.00 -10.08 3.02
CA TYR A 11 -1.84 -11.27 2.19
C TYR A 11 -2.89 -12.31 2.55
N ARG A 12 -3.16 -13.20 1.63
CA ARG A 12 -4.09 -14.32 1.83
C ARG A 12 -3.70 -15.47 0.93
N ARG A 13 -4.25 -16.63 1.23
CA ARG A 13 -4.18 -17.78 0.32
C ARG A 13 -5.52 -17.97 -0.33
N SER A 14 -5.53 -18.06 -1.64
CA SER A 14 -6.74 -18.31 -2.41
C SER A 14 -6.43 -19.40 -3.42
N LYS A 15 -7.15 -20.51 -3.32
CA LYS A 15 -6.97 -21.66 -4.22
C LYS A 15 -5.52 -22.18 -4.25
N GLY A 16 -4.87 -22.18 -3.09
CA GLY A 16 -3.49 -22.65 -2.96
C GLY A 16 -2.44 -21.63 -3.40
N GLU A 17 -2.85 -20.45 -3.80
CA GLU A 17 -1.95 -19.40 -4.27
C GLU A 17 -1.87 -18.27 -3.28
N LEU A 18 -0.64 -17.77 -3.05
CA LEU A 18 -0.43 -16.58 -2.23
C LEU A 18 -0.83 -15.35 -3.01
N GLN A 19 -1.66 -14.52 -2.42
CA GLN A 19 -2.07 -13.25 -3.00
C GLN A 19 -1.76 -12.11 -2.04
N VAL A 20 -1.45 -10.95 -2.60
CA VAL A 20 -1.25 -9.72 -1.84
C VAL A 20 -2.24 -8.66 -2.33
N LEU A 21 -2.61 -7.76 -1.43
CA LEU A 21 -3.53 -6.69 -1.74
C LEU A 21 -2.74 -5.42 -2.02
N LEU A 22 -2.92 -4.87 -3.21
CA LEU A 22 -2.28 -3.62 -3.60
C LEU A 22 -3.34 -2.57 -3.91
N VAL A 23 -2.92 -1.29 -3.81
CA VAL A 23 -3.79 -0.16 -4.06
C VAL A 23 -3.26 0.63 -5.26
N HIS A 24 -4.18 1.20 -6.04
CA HIS A 24 -3.84 2.03 -7.18
C HIS A 24 -4.03 3.50 -6.80
N PRO A 25 -3.01 4.35 -7.00
CA PRO A 25 -3.13 5.76 -6.66
C PRO A 25 -4.18 6.44 -7.53
N GLY A 26 -4.99 7.30 -6.90
CA GLY A 26 -6.02 8.04 -7.60
C GLY A 26 -5.50 9.36 -8.16
N GLY A 27 -6.39 10.04 -8.86
CA GLY A 27 -6.09 11.32 -9.47
C GLY A 27 -5.68 11.20 -10.93
N PRO A 28 -5.65 12.36 -11.63
CA PRO A 28 -5.46 12.37 -13.08
C PRO A 28 -4.08 11.93 -13.54
N LEU A 29 -3.06 12.07 -12.70
CA LEU A 29 -1.69 11.72 -13.07
C LEU A 29 -1.47 10.21 -13.18
N TRP A 30 -2.27 9.42 -12.46
CA TRP A 30 -2.11 7.96 -12.39
C TRP A 30 -3.23 7.19 -13.09
N ARG A 31 -4.30 7.89 -13.49
CA ARG A 31 -5.53 7.28 -13.99
C ARG A 31 -5.33 6.20 -15.06
N ASN A 32 -4.40 6.42 -15.99
CA ASN A 32 -4.16 5.52 -17.10
C ASN A 32 -2.90 4.67 -16.93
N ARG A 33 -2.33 4.64 -15.75
CA ARG A 33 -1.15 3.84 -15.46
C ARG A 33 -1.56 2.55 -14.74
N ASP A 34 -0.89 1.47 -15.08
CA ASP A 34 -1.18 0.16 -14.49
C ASP A 34 0.12 -0.55 -14.09
N ILE A 35 0.90 -1.03 -15.06
CA ILE A 35 2.15 -1.72 -14.78
C ILE A 35 3.12 -0.80 -14.02
N GLY A 36 3.63 -1.29 -12.88
CA GLY A 36 4.57 -0.51 -12.07
C GLY A 36 3.95 0.67 -11.35
N ALA A 37 2.60 0.74 -11.27
CA ALA A 37 1.90 1.89 -10.69
C ALA A 37 1.24 1.59 -9.34
N TRP A 38 1.05 0.33 -9.01
CA TRP A 38 0.37 -0.07 -7.77
C TRP A 38 1.34 -0.05 -6.59
N SER A 39 0.79 0.10 -5.40
CA SER A 39 1.58 0.27 -4.18
C SER A 39 0.94 -0.44 -3.01
N VAL A 40 1.72 -0.59 -1.93
CA VAL A 40 1.13 -0.89 -0.63
C VAL A 40 0.44 0.36 -0.12
N ALA A 41 -0.62 0.20 0.69
CA ALA A 41 -1.31 1.32 1.32
C ALA A 41 -0.43 1.86 2.43
N LYS A 42 0.02 3.12 2.31
CA LYS A 42 0.98 3.73 3.22
C LYS A 42 0.83 5.24 3.26
N GLY A 43 1.35 5.85 4.32
CA GLY A 43 1.43 7.30 4.41
C GLY A 43 2.55 7.74 5.32
N GLU A 44 2.86 9.02 5.27
CA GLU A 44 3.94 9.60 6.05
C GLU A 44 3.55 9.75 7.53
N TYR A 45 4.53 9.58 8.42
CA TYR A 45 4.34 9.77 9.84
C TYR A 45 5.59 10.43 10.42
N ASP A 46 5.43 11.03 11.59
CA ASP A 46 6.53 11.70 12.29
C ASP A 46 6.91 10.96 13.57
N SER A 47 7.87 11.52 14.31
CA SER A 47 8.40 10.90 15.53
C SER A 47 7.41 10.84 16.69
N SER A 48 6.24 11.48 16.57
CA SER A 48 5.22 11.42 17.61
C SER A 48 4.43 10.12 17.59
N GLU A 49 4.59 9.33 16.55
CA GLU A 49 3.84 8.10 16.33
C GLU A 49 4.77 6.90 16.20
N GLU A 50 4.37 5.77 16.79
CA GLU A 50 5.08 4.51 16.54
C GLU A 50 4.77 4.01 15.13
N PRO A 51 5.75 3.40 14.44
CA PRO A 51 5.54 2.94 13.06
C PRO A 51 4.34 2.01 12.88
N GLU A 52 4.13 1.06 13.81
CA GLU A 52 3.00 0.15 13.71
C GLU A 52 1.66 0.86 13.85
N ALA A 53 1.56 1.81 14.78
CA ALA A 53 0.35 2.60 14.94
C ALA A 53 0.10 3.46 13.71
N ALA A 54 1.15 4.06 13.17
CA ALA A 54 1.06 4.85 11.94
C ALA A 54 0.59 3.99 10.76
N ALA A 55 1.11 2.76 10.66
CA ALA A 55 0.71 1.84 9.59
C ALA A 55 -0.79 1.54 9.65
N ARG A 56 -1.31 1.25 10.85
CA ARG A 56 -2.74 0.98 11.02
C ARG A 56 -3.59 2.20 10.68
N ARG A 57 -3.18 3.37 11.13
CA ARG A 57 -3.89 4.61 10.87
C ARG A 57 -3.94 4.93 9.37
N GLU A 58 -2.79 4.88 8.71
CA GLU A 58 -2.70 5.18 7.28
C GLU A 58 -3.51 4.18 6.45
N PHE A 59 -3.45 2.91 6.81
CA PHE A 59 -4.22 1.89 6.10
C PHE A 59 -5.72 2.18 6.18
N THR A 60 -6.20 2.56 7.37
CA THR A 60 -7.62 2.89 7.56
C THR A 60 -8.01 4.15 6.79
N GLU A 61 -7.15 5.17 6.79
CA GLU A 61 -7.42 6.41 6.06
C GLU A 61 -7.53 6.16 4.55
N GLU A 62 -6.68 5.30 4.02
CA GLU A 62 -6.65 5.05 2.57
C GLU A 62 -7.66 4.03 2.09
N THR A 63 -8.07 3.10 2.93
CA THR A 63 -8.96 1.99 2.50
C THR A 63 -10.29 1.94 3.22
N GLY A 64 -10.40 2.61 4.35
CA GLY A 64 -11.59 2.54 5.20
C GLY A 64 -11.66 1.30 6.07
N TRP A 65 -10.69 0.40 5.91
CA TRP A 65 -10.67 -0.85 6.67
C TRP A 65 -9.80 -0.75 7.91
N ARG A 66 -10.18 -1.48 8.95
CA ARG A 66 -9.37 -1.60 10.15
C ARG A 66 -8.66 -2.95 10.17
N VAL A 67 -7.39 -2.94 10.55
CA VAL A 67 -6.62 -4.15 10.77
C VAL A 67 -6.51 -4.36 12.26
N GLU A 68 -7.13 -5.43 12.74
CA GLU A 68 -7.06 -5.82 14.16
C GLU A 68 -6.22 -7.08 14.33
N ASN A 69 -5.91 -7.77 13.23
CA ASN A 69 -5.09 -8.97 13.23
C ASN A 69 -3.66 -8.65 13.62
N PRO A 70 -2.92 -9.63 14.15
CA PRO A 70 -1.49 -9.46 14.38
C PRO A 70 -0.77 -9.13 13.08
N MET A 71 0.26 -8.28 13.20
CA MET A 71 1.07 -7.87 12.06
C MET A 71 2.53 -8.22 12.32
N LEU A 72 3.25 -8.53 11.24
CA LEU A 72 4.68 -8.83 11.31
C LEU A 72 5.43 -7.78 10.49
N GLY A 73 6.39 -7.12 11.14
CA GLY A 73 7.19 -6.09 10.47
C GLY A 73 8.11 -6.69 9.43
N LEU A 74 8.14 -6.08 8.27
CA LEU A 74 9.11 -6.40 7.23
C LEU A 74 10.33 -5.50 7.40
N ALA A 75 11.45 -5.85 6.77
CA ALA A 75 12.63 -5.00 6.84
C ALA A 75 12.36 -3.65 6.18
N GLU A 76 12.83 -2.58 6.82
CA GLU A 76 12.70 -1.24 6.29
C GLU A 76 13.37 -1.16 4.93
N ILE A 77 12.72 -0.54 3.95
CA ILE A 77 13.31 -0.30 2.65
C ILE A 77 13.49 1.19 2.42
N ARG A 78 14.51 1.53 1.65
CA ARG A 78 14.79 2.91 1.28
C ARG A 78 14.35 3.11 -0.16
N GLN A 79 13.43 4.05 -0.37
CA GLN A 79 12.94 4.38 -1.70
C GLN A 79 13.78 5.49 -2.33
N ALA A 80 13.58 5.69 -3.63
CA ALA A 80 14.19 6.80 -4.35
C ALA A 80 13.86 8.13 -3.65
N GLY A 81 14.85 9.05 -3.61
CA GLY A 81 14.67 10.32 -2.90
C GLY A 81 14.97 10.25 -1.41
N GLY A 82 15.46 9.12 -0.90
CA GLY A 82 15.85 8.99 0.50
C GLY A 82 14.71 8.77 1.47
N LYS A 83 13.53 8.40 0.98
CA LYS A 83 12.39 8.06 1.84
C LYS A 83 12.55 6.65 2.37
N TYR A 84 12.15 6.45 3.63
CA TYR A 84 12.15 5.13 4.25
C TYR A 84 10.72 4.60 4.36
N LEU A 85 10.55 3.31 4.14
CA LEU A 85 9.25 2.67 4.15
C LEU A 85 9.24 1.51 5.12
N ASN A 86 8.38 1.59 6.13
CA ASN A 86 8.18 0.55 7.13
C ASN A 86 6.84 -0.12 6.88
N ILE A 87 6.87 -1.36 6.38
CA ILE A 87 5.65 -2.08 6.04
C ILE A 87 5.49 -3.28 6.95
N TYR A 88 4.25 -3.51 7.34
CA TYR A 88 3.84 -4.65 8.16
C TYR A 88 2.97 -5.57 7.33
N ALA A 89 3.24 -6.87 7.40
CA ALA A 89 2.43 -7.88 6.71
C ALA A 89 1.38 -8.43 7.66
N THR A 90 0.19 -8.68 7.16
CA THR A 90 -0.88 -9.29 7.95
C THR A 90 -1.70 -10.22 7.06
N GLU A 91 -2.09 -11.37 7.64
CA GLU A 91 -3.03 -12.26 6.96
C GLU A 91 -4.43 -11.75 7.21
N ALA A 92 -5.15 -11.43 6.16
CA ALA A 92 -6.48 -10.83 6.28
C ALA A 92 -7.29 -11.02 5.01
N GLU A 93 -8.60 -10.99 5.17
CA GLU A 93 -9.53 -10.98 4.04
C GLU A 93 -10.22 -9.62 4.00
N PHE A 94 -10.14 -8.97 2.85
CA PHE A 94 -10.86 -7.72 2.59
C PHE A 94 -11.54 -7.84 1.24
N ASP A 95 -12.78 -7.38 1.16
CA ASP A 95 -13.52 -7.32 -0.09
C ASP A 95 -13.19 -6.01 -0.80
N PRO A 96 -12.47 -6.06 -1.94
CA PRO A 96 -12.09 -4.83 -2.64
C PRO A 96 -13.25 -3.92 -3.01
N ALA A 97 -14.45 -4.46 -3.14
CA ALA A 97 -15.63 -3.65 -3.47
C ALA A 97 -16.06 -2.73 -2.33
N THR A 98 -15.54 -2.92 -1.12
CA THR A 98 -15.97 -2.16 0.06
C THR A 98 -14.99 -1.07 0.51
N PHE A 99 -13.87 -0.87 -0.19
CA PHE A 99 -12.92 0.15 0.25
C PHE A 99 -13.50 1.56 0.13
N VAL A 100 -13.06 2.43 1.05
CA VAL A 100 -13.45 3.84 1.06
C VAL A 100 -12.18 4.65 1.30
N SER A 101 -11.75 5.37 0.28
CA SER A 101 -10.52 6.14 0.35
C SER A 101 -10.78 7.57 0.84
N ASN A 102 -9.79 8.14 1.54
CA ASN A 102 -9.76 9.57 1.77
C ASN A 102 -9.45 10.28 0.43
N SER A 103 -9.53 11.60 0.44
CA SER A 103 -9.38 12.41 -0.76
C SER A 103 -8.25 13.42 -0.61
N PHE A 104 -7.75 13.89 -1.74
CA PHE A 104 -6.82 15.02 -1.78
C PHE A 104 -7.29 16.01 -2.83
N GLU A 105 -6.82 17.24 -2.70
CA GLU A 105 -7.15 18.32 -3.65
C GLU A 105 -5.92 18.67 -4.48
N MET A 106 -6.15 18.98 -5.75
CA MET A 106 -5.10 19.48 -6.61
C MET A 106 -5.69 20.36 -7.70
N GLU A 107 -4.88 21.27 -8.21
CA GLU A 107 -5.27 22.07 -9.36
C GLU A 107 -5.24 21.17 -10.61
N TRP A 108 -6.40 21.10 -11.27
CA TRP A 108 -6.49 20.31 -12.49
C TRP A 108 -7.57 20.87 -13.42
N PRO A 109 -7.34 21.07 -14.71
CA PRO A 109 -6.04 20.91 -15.41
C PRO A 109 -4.96 21.85 -14.87
N PRO A 110 -3.68 21.58 -15.16
CA PRO A 110 -2.59 22.47 -14.72
C PRO A 110 -2.84 23.91 -15.18
N ARG A 111 -2.59 24.85 -14.29
CA ARG A 111 -2.74 26.29 -14.54
C ARG A 111 -4.16 26.74 -14.90
N SER A 112 -5.16 25.93 -14.56
CA SER A 112 -6.57 26.25 -14.82
C SER A 112 -7.19 27.13 -13.74
N GLY A 113 -6.58 27.19 -12.56
CA GLY A 113 -7.18 27.82 -11.40
C GLY A 113 -8.31 27.00 -10.77
N ARG A 114 -8.55 25.81 -11.26
CA ARG A 114 -9.61 24.92 -10.73
C ARG A 114 -9.03 23.90 -9.78
N VAL A 115 -9.43 23.97 -8.51
CA VAL A 115 -9.05 22.97 -7.52
C VAL A 115 -10.12 21.87 -7.53
N GLN A 116 -9.70 20.63 -7.73
CA GLN A 116 -10.61 19.48 -7.76
C GLN A 116 -10.17 18.47 -6.71
N SER A 117 -11.15 17.71 -6.20
CA SER A 117 -10.90 16.65 -5.22
C SER A 117 -10.84 15.30 -5.93
N PHE A 118 -9.87 14.49 -5.55
CA PHE A 118 -9.69 13.14 -6.09
C PHE A 118 -9.47 12.16 -4.93
N PRO A 119 -9.88 10.89 -5.07
CA PRO A 119 -9.56 9.91 -4.04
C PRO A 119 -8.05 9.63 -4.03
N GLU A 120 -7.49 9.41 -2.86
CA GLU A 120 -6.08 8.99 -2.74
C GLU A 120 -5.87 7.64 -3.42
N ILE A 121 -6.85 6.75 -3.28
CA ILE A 121 -6.83 5.41 -3.87
C ILE A 121 -8.10 5.27 -4.71
N ASP A 122 -7.96 4.87 -5.96
CA ASP A 122 -9.12 4.68 -6.84
C ASP A 122 -9.47 3.21 -7.09
N ARG A 123 -8.54 2.29 -6.84
CA ARG A 123 -8.79 0.86 -6.99
C ARG A 123 -7.99 0.07 -5.97
N VAL A 124 -8.53 -1.05 -5.56
CA VAL A 124 -7.88 -2.01 -4.66
C VAL A 124 -8.12 -3.39 -5.24
N GLU A 125 -7.07 -4.19 -5.36
CA GLU A 125 -7.20 -5.54 -5.90
C GLU A 125 -6.25 -6.52 -5.24
N TRP A 126 -6.67 -7.78 -5.21
CA TRP A 126 -5.81 -8.89 -4.84
C TRP A 126 -5.07 -9.39 -6.07
N PHE A 127 -3.77 -9.58 -5.94
CA PHE A 127 -2.94 -10.11 -7.03
C PHE A 127 -2.18 -11.33 -6.56
N GLY A 128 -2.09 -12.35 -7.42
CA GLY A 128 -1.12 -13.42 -7.22
C GLY A 128 0.29 -12.86 -7.33
N MET A 129 1.28 -13.56 -6.79
CA MET A 129 2.64 -13.01 -6.70
C MET A 129 3.26 -12.67 -8.07
N HIS A 130 3.00 -13.48 -9.09
CA HIS A 130 3.53 -13.19 -10.41
C HIS A 130 3.01 -11.86 -10.96
N GLU A 131 1.70 -11.65 -10.89
CA GLU A 131 1.08 -10.42 -11.36
C GLU A 131 1.45 -9.23 -10.47
N ALA A 132 1.51 -9.44 -9.16
CA ALA A 132 1.90 -8.39 -8.22
C ALA A 132 3.27 -7.80 -8.56
N ARG A 133 4.23 -8.65 -8.99
CA ARG A 133 5.57 -8.19 -9.36
C ARG A 133 5.55 -7.24 -10.56
N GLU A 134 4.62 -7.45 -11.48
CA GLU A 134 4.47 -6.56 -12.64
C GLU A 134 3.78 -5.25 -12.27
N LYS A 135 2.81 -5.33 -11.35
CA LYS A 135 1.95 -4.19 -10.99
C LYS A 135 2.59 -3.23 -9.99
N ILE A 136 3.38 -3.74 -9.06
CA ILE A 136 3.91 -2.93 -7.95
C ILE A 136 4.99 -1.95 -8.42
N LEU A 137 5.08 -0.81 -7.73
CA LEU A 137 6.19 0.13 -7.94
C LEU A 137 7.52 -0.61 -7.82
N PRO A 138 8.45 -0.40 -8.77
CA PRO A 138 9.75 -1.10 -8.72
C PRO A 138 10.50 -0.94 -7.40
N SER A 139 10.40 0.23 -6.76
CA SER A 139 11.06 0.47 -5.47
C SER A 139 10.50 -0.38 -4.34
N GLN A 140 9.37 -1.03 -4.53
CA GLN A 140 8.71 -1.85 -3.51
C GLN A 140 8.78 -3.35 -3.80
N LEU A 141 9.46 -3.75 -4.87
CA LEU A 141 9.56 -5.17 -5.24
C LEU A 141 10.08 -6.05 -4.11
N ASP A 142 11.04 -5.55 -3.34
CA ASP A 142 11.61 -6.31 -2.24
C ASP A 142 10.58 -6.73 -1.18
N LEU A 143 9.51 -5.95 -1.03
CA LEU A 143 8.45 -6.30 -0.08
C LEU A 143 7.76 -7.60 -0.46
N LEU A 144 7.61 -7.87 -1.75
CA LEU A 144 7.00 -9.11 -2.21
C LEU A 144 7.87 -10.32 -1.88
N ASP A 145 9.19 -10.18 -2.04
CA ASP A 145 10.13 -11.24 -1.68
C ASP A 145 10.08 -11.50 -0.17
N GLN A 146 10.04 -10.43 0.62
CA GLN A 146 9.97 -10.55 2.07
C GLN A 146 8.70 -11.25 2.54
N VAL A 147 7.54 -10.91 1.96
CA VAL A 147 6.29 -11.54 2.36
C VAL A 147 6.26 -13.01 1.93
N GLN A 148 6.83 -13.34 0.78
CA GLN A 148 6.92 -14.73 0.33
C GLN A 148 7.77 -15.55 1.30
N GLN A 149 8.90 -15.03 1.72
CA GLN A 149 9.78 -15.70 2.68
C GLN A 149 9.10 -15.86 4.04
N LEU A 150 8.39 -14.84 4.48
CA LEU A 150 7.65 -14.86 5.74
C LEU A 150 6.61 -15.97 5.73
N VAL A 151 5.80 -16.04 4.68
CA VAL A 151 4.75 -17.04 4.55
C VAL A 151 5.35 -18.45 4.49
N ASN A 152 6.45 -18.63 3.76
CA ASN A 152 7.14 -19.91 3.70
C ASN A 152 7.60 -20.38 5.08
N LYS A 153 8.10 -19.48 5.90
CA LYS A 153 8.52 -19.80 7.28
C LYS A 153 7.35 -20.20 8.16
N LEU A 154 6.20 -19.54 8.00
CA LEU A 154 5.03 -19.83 8.81
C LEU A 154 4.42 -21.20 8.49
N GLU A 155 4.71 -21.75 7.32
CA GLU A 155 4.20 -23.05 6.88
C GLU A 155 5.09 -24.23 7.23
N ASP A 156 6.32 -23.97 7.63
CA ASP A 156 7.28 -25.01 8.00
C ASP A 156 7.05 -25.56 9.41
#